data_bfed24716d14dad1424d0652c88070f4
#
_entry.id   bfed24716d14dad1424d0652c88070f4
#
_cell.length_a   1.000
_cell.length_b   1.000
_cell.length_c   1.000
_cell.angle_alpha   90.00
_cell.angle_beta   90.00
_cell.angle_gamma   90.00
#
_symmetry.space_group_name_H-M   'P 1'
#
loop_
_entity.id
_entity.type
_entity.pdbx_description
1 polymer ?
#
loop_
_entity_poly.entity_id
_entity_poly.type
_entity_poly.pdbx_seq_one_letter_code
_entity_poly.pdbx_strand_id
1 'polypeptide(L)'
;MANNNNQNIKALKEALLEKLPSTRVREQELLCHQTTFKIGGPADLFIEPTTMDELSFTLRKIHELQVPVTIIGCGSNILVKDGGIRGAVVSVRHMTQIMDCNDNVLCIGSGYMLKDASEFAWENGLSGLEFAIGIPGTLGGAVFMNAGAYDGEMSHVVTSVLAVDFEGNIKEYDASHLDFGYRHSVFHDNHEVIGEVIMTLQPGDKDAIKARMDELTEKRESKQPLEYASAGSTFKRPPGYFAGTLIEQTGLKGLSVGDAQVSHKHAGFVINTGNAKAKDVLDLIKEVQKRVYDQHGVHLEPEVRMIGED
;
A
#
# COMPACT_ATOMS: atom_id res chain seq x y z
N MET A 1 22.94 10.85 19.40
CA MET A 1 21.87 10.88 18.37
C MET A 1 20.52 10.44 18.93
N ALA A 2 20.40 9.36 19.69
CA ALA A 2 19.08 8.90 20.24
C ALA A 2 18.35 9.93 21.13
N ASN A 3 19.06 10.70 21.96
CA ASN A 3 18.44 11.72 22.84
C ASN A 3 17.80 12.88 22.05
N ASN A 4 18.40 13.30 20.93
CA ASN A 4 17.83 14.38 20.09
C ASN A 4 16.56 13.90 19.36
N ASN A 5 16.52 12.65 18.91
CA ASN A 5 15.36 12.12 18.20
C ASN A 5 14.10 12.06 19.10
N ASN A 6 14.24 11.58 20.34
CA ASN A 6 13.14 11.56 21.30
C ASN A 6 12.62 12.96 21.66
N GLN A 7 13.52 13.95 21.72
CA GLN A 7 13.10 15.34 21.99
C GLN A 7 12.33 15.92 20.80
N ASN A 8 12.79 15.67 19.57
CA ASN A 8 12.11 16.14 18.35
C ASN A 8 10.74 15.47 18.17
N ILE A 9 10.62 14.17 18.47
CA ILE A 9 9.33 13.45 18.45
C ILE A 9 8.34 14.03 19.46
N LYS A 10 8.79 14.35 20.68
CA LYS A 10 7.94 14.98 21.69
C LYS A 10 7.49 16.36 21.24
N ALA A 11 8.40 17.19 20.72
CA ALA A 11 8.08 18.51 20.18
C ALA A 11 7.10 18.42 18.99
N LEU A 12 7.29 17.42 18.11
CA LEU A 12 6.38 17.17 17.00
C LEU A 12 4.98 16.82 17.51
N LYS A 13 4.87 15.91 18.48
CA LYS A 13 3.57 15.56 19.08
C LYS A 13 2.86 16.79 19.64
N GLU A 14 3.56 17.61 20.44
CA GLU A 14 3.00 18.83 21.03
C GLU A 14 2.50 19.80 19.94
N ALA A 15 3.30 20.03 18.88
CA ALA A 15 2.91 20.89 17.75
C ALA A 15 1.72 20.34 16.99
N LEU A 16 1.63 19.03 16.77
CA LEU A 16 0.51 18.41 16.05
C LEU A 16 -0.81 18.50 16.82
N LEU A 17 -0.77 18.45 18.15
CA LEU A 17 -1.96 18.56 19.01
C LEU A 17 -2.60 19.96 18.96
N GLU A 18 -1.95 20.95 18.38
CA GLU A 18 -2.58 22.26 18.12
C GLU A 18 -3.68 22.15 17.03
N LYS A 19 -3.61 21.16 16.16
CA LYS A 19 -4.51 21.02 15.00
C LYS A 19 -5.22 19.68 14.92
N LEU A 20 -4.54 18.59 15.33
CA LEU A 20 -5.07 17.23 15.28
C LEU A 20 -5.52 16.78 16.70
N PRO A 21 -6.64 16.05 16.84
CA PRO A 21 -7.02 15.48 18.12
C PRO A 21 -6.03 14.39 18.57
N SER A 22 -5.86 14.22 19.87
CA SER A 22 -4.93 13.26 20.46
C SER A 22 -5.20 11.79 20.06
N THR A 23 -6.43 11.47 19.70
CA THR A 23 -6.81 10.15 19.21
C THR A 23 -6.18 9.80 17.86
N ARG A 24 -5.76 10.81 17.11
CA ARG A 24 -5.09 10.67 15.80
C ARG A 24 -3.59 10.94 15.84
N VAL A 25 -3.01 11.15 17.02
CA VAL A 25 -1.56 11.33 17.26
C VAL A 25 -1.15 10.43 18.41
N ARG A 26 -0.72 9.20 18.10
CA ARG A 26 -0.48 8.14 19.08
C ARG A 26 0.99 7.75 19.14
N GLU A 27 1.52 7.59 20.34
CA GLU A 27 2.87 7.05 20.58
C GLU A 27 2.81 5.52 20.69
N GLN A 28 3.88 4.87 20.28
CA GLN A 28 4.07 3.42 20.40
C GLN A 28 2.93 2.59 19.78
N GLU A 29 2.32 3.10 18.71
CA GLU A 29 1.28 2.38 17.97
C GLU A 29 1.85 1.11 17.34
N LEU A 30 1.24 -0.05 17.63
CA LEU A 30 1.67 -1.33 17.07
C LEU A 30 1.27 -1.45 15.59
N LEU A 31 2.25 -1.46 14.70
CA LEU A 31 2.02 -1.47 13.26
C LEU A 31 1.45 -2.79 12.74
N CYS A 32 1.53 -3.87 13.51
CA CYS A 32 0.79 -5.10 13.18
C CYS A 32 -0.72 -4.88 13.10
N HIS A 33 -1.29 -3.85 13.75
CA HIS A 33 -2.69 -3.46 13.63
C HIS A 33 -2.97 -2.58 12.41
N GLN A 34 -1.92 -2.06 11.79
CA GLN A 34 -1.98 -1.11 10.67
C GLN A 34 -1.56 -1.72 9.33
N THR A 35 -1.28 -3.02 9.30
CA THR A 35 -0.89 -3.77 8.10
C THR A 35 -1.79 -4.96 7.84
N THR A 36 -1.99 -5.31 6.56
CA THR A 36 -2.78 -6.50 6.18
C THR A 36 -2.03 -7.79 6.51
N PHE A 37 -0.71 -7.75 6.65
CA PHE A 37 0.10 -8.90 7.07
C PHE A 37 -0.04 -9.20 8.56
N LYS A 38 -0.54 -8.24 9.36
CA LYS A 38 -0.64 -8.30 10.81
C LYS A 38 0.70 -8.57 11.48
N ILE A 39 1.77 -8.00 10.93
CA ILE A 39 3.14 -8.08 11.42
C ILE A 39 3.69 -6.65 11.50
N GLY A 40 4.45 -6.35 12.55
CA GLY A 40 5.17 -5.09 12.71
C GLY A 40 5.25 -4.63 14.15
N GLY A 41 6.43 -4.15 14.52
CA GLY A 41 6.69 -3.51 15.80
C GLY A 41 6.08 -2.11 15.91
N PRO A 42 6.40 -1.35 16.99
CA PRO A 42 5.78 -0.06 17.25
C PRO A 42 6.33 1.06 16.37
N ALA A 43 5.48 2.05 16.05
CA ALA A 43 5.91 3.36 15.56
C ALA A 43 6.20 4.28 16.76
N ASP A 44 7.27 5.08 16.72
CA ASP A 44 7.53 6.05 17.78
C ASP A 44 6.37 7.06 17.89
N LEU A 45 5.91 7.59 16.75
CA LEU A 45 4.73 8.44 16.66
C LEU A 45 3.91 8.07 15.42
N PHE A 46 2.61 7.79 15.63
CA PHE A 46 1.67 7.45 14.56
C PHE A 46 0.66 8.58 14.39
N ILE A 47 0.46 9.04 13.16
CA ILE A 47 -0.30 10.27 12.86
C ILE A 47 -1.29 9.97 11.74
N GLU A 48 -2.55 10.40 11.90
CA GLU A 48 -3.63 10.17 10.95
C GLU A 48 -4.29 11.50 10.54
N PRO A 49 -3.75 12.22 9.56
CA PRO A 49 -4.45 13.36 8.96
C PRO A 49 -5.69 12.89 8.21
N THR A 50 -6.72 13.75 8.16
CA THR A 50 -7.98 13.45 7.45
C THR A 50 -8.25 14.43 6.30
N THR A 51 -7.56 15.57 6.27
CA THR A 51 -7.71 16.61 5.25
C THR A 51 -6.37 16.96 4.61
N MET A 52 -6.40 17.55 3.42
CA MET A 52 -5.21 18.10 2.76
C MET A 52 -4.51 19.14 3.64
N ASP A 53 -5.26 19.96 4.37
CA ASP A 53 -4.74 20.99 5.26
C ASP A 53 -4.05 20.38 6.51
N GLU A 54 -4.60 19.30 7.09
CA GLU A 54 -3.95 18.57 8.18
C GLU A 54 -2.70 17.82 7.69
N LEU A 55 -2.73 17.23 6.50
CA LEU A 55 -1.58 16.57 5.88
C LEU A 55 -0.45 17.58 5.63
N SER A 56 -0.75 18.71 4.99
CA SER A 56 0.20 19.80 4.75
C SER A 56 0.82 20.31 6.05
N PHE A 57 0.02 20.57 7.06
CA PHE A 57 0.50 20.98 8.38
C PHE A 57 1.41 19.92 9.01
N THR A 58 1.01 18.66 8.95
CA THR A 58 1.77 17.52 9.53
C THR A 58 3.15 17.38 8.88
N LEU A 59 3.20 17.36 7.53
CA LEU A 59 4.46 17.20 6.80
C LEU A 59 5.40 18.37 7.04
N ARG A 60 4.89 19.60 7.04
CA ARG A 60 5.67 20.80 7.35
C ARG A 60 6.28 20.72 8.77
N LYS A 61 5.51 20.31 9.80
CA LYS A 61 6.02 20.16 11.16
C LYS A 61 7.07 19.06 11.28
N ILE A 62 6.89 17.95 10.58
CA ILE A 62 7.87 16.86 10.49
C ILE A 62 9.19 17.40 9.88
N HIS A 63 9.09 18.16 8.80
CA HIS A 63 10.25 18.76 8.12
C HIS A 63 10.96 19.79 9.01
N GLU A 64 10.21 20.74 9.59
CA GLU A 64 10.76 21.78 10.50
C GLU A 64 11.53 21.17 11.67
N LEU A 65 11.05 20.06 12.23
CA LEU A 65 11.64 19.38 13.39
C LEU A 65 12.61 18.26 13.00
N GLN A 66 12.88 18.07 11.69
CA GLN A 66 13.82 17.08 11.17
C GLN A 66 13.54 15.66 11.71
N VAL A 67 12.26 15.27 11.82
CA VAL A 67 11.86 13.93 12.24
C VAL A 67 11.83 13.01 11.03
N PRO A 68 12.46 11.82 11.07
CA PRO A 68 12.30 10.82 10.02
C PRO A 68 10.83 10.45 9.85
N VAL A 69 10.39 10.25 8.61
CA VAL A 69 8.98 9.95 8.32
C VAL A 69 8.83 8.75 7.39
N THR A 70 7.80 7.95 7.66
CA THR A 70 7.33 6.87 6.80
C THR A 70 5.85 7.09 6.51
N ILE A 71 5.47 7.05 5.23
CA ILE A 71 4.08 7.20 4.80
C ILE A 71 3.49 5.82 4.52
N ILE A 72 2.28 5.58 5.03
CA ILE A 72 1.56 4.33 4.78
C ILE A 72 0.10 4.60 4.39
N GLY A 73 -0.45 3.74 3.54
CA GLY A 73 -1.89 3.59 3.35
C GLY A 73 -2.44 2.53 4.32
N CYS A 74 -3.13 1.51 3.79
CA CYS A 74 -3.60 0.39 4.61
C CYS A 74 -2.55 -0.72 4.82
N GLY A 75 -1.29 -0.50 4.47
CA GLY A 75 -0.20 -1.44 4.73
C GLY A 75 -0.31 -2.78 3.98
N SER A 76 -0.90 -2.79 2.78
CA SER A 76 -1.18 -4.03 2.03
C SER A 76 -0.02 -4.55 1.19
N ASN A 77 1.08 -3.80 1.08
CA ASN A 77 2.29 -4.20 0.34
C ASN A 77 3.56 -3.95 1.16
N ILE A 78 3.46 -3.98 2.48
CA ILE A 78 4.62 -3.76 3.37
C ILE A 78 4.76 -4.89 4.40
N LEU A 79 6.01 -5.18 4.74
CA LEU A 79 6.42 -5.95 5.91
C LEU A 79 7.14 -4.99 6.85
N VAL A 80 6.53 -4.68 7.97
CA VAL A 80 7.18 -3.89 9.03
C VAL A 80 7.97 -4.83 9.92
N LYS A 81 9.25 -4.52 10.15
CA LYS A 81 10.13 -5.32 11.00
C LYS A 81 9.74 -5.25 12.48
N ASP A 82 10.22 -6.23 13.26
CA ASP A 82 9.79 -6.46 14.65
C ASP A 82 10.22 -5.32 15.60
N GLY A 83 11.32 -4.61 15.34
CA GLY A 83 11.72 -3.42 16.08
C GLY A 83 10.84 -2.20 15.82
N GLY A 84 10.07 -2.20 14.74
CA GLY A 84 9.16 -1.12 14.37
C GLY A 84 9.81 0.00 13.57
N ILE A 85 9.22 1.19 13.60
CA ILE A 85 9.65 2.35 12.82
C ILE A 85 10.03 3.51 13.73
N ARG A 86 11.26 4.00 13.57
CA ARG A 86 11.75 5.20 14.28
C ARG A 86 11.27 6.45 13.58
N GLY A 87 10.89 7.46 14.36
CA GLY A 87 10.34 8.72 13.86
C GLY A 87 8.81 8.70 13.75
N ALA A 88 8.30 9.40 12.76
CA ALA A 88 6.86 9.53 12.51
C ALA A 88 6.39 8.54 11.43
N VAL A 89 5.24 7.91 11.67
CA VAL A 89 4.48 7.18 10.66
C VAL A 89 3.21 7.99 10.37
N VAL A 90 3.04 8.44 9.14
CA VAL A 90 1.82 9.14 8.69
C VAL A 90 0.97 8.18 7.88
N SER A 91 -0.21 7.90 8.38
CA SER A 91 -1.20 7.07 7.71
C SER A 91 -2.22 7.93 6.97
N VAL A 92 -2.26 7.81 5.65
CA VAL A 92 -3.24 8.53 4.81
C VAL A 92 -4.59 7.81 4.72
N ARG A 93 -4.79 6.72 5.48
CA ARG A 93 -5.99 5.88 5.43
C ARG A 93 -7.29 6.63 5.71
N HIS A 94 -7.23 7.74 6.45
CA HIS A 94 -8.39 8.55 6.79
C HIS A 94 -8.54 9.81 5.93
N MET A 95 -7.78 9.94 4.84
CA MET A 95 -7.94 10.98 3.82
C MET A 95 -9.15 10.66 2.92
N THR A 96 -10.37 10.74 3.50
CA THR A 96 -11.63 10.29 2.88
C THR A 96 -12.68 11.40 2.82
N GLN A 97 -12.26 12.67 2.75
CA GLN A 97 -13.21 13.80 2.75
C GLN A 97 -13.86 14.07 1.40
N ILE A 98 -13.24 13.66 0.31
CA ILE A 98 -13.77 13.88 -1.03
C ILE A 98 -13.98 12.54 -1.74
N MET A 99 -15.16 12.38 -2.30
CA MET A 99 -15.53 11.34 -3.28
C MET A 99 -16.62 11.96 -4.15
N ASP A 100 -16.21 12.54 -5.25
CA ASP A 100 -17.06 13.32 -6.14
C ASP A 100 -16.96 12.83 -7.59
N CYS A 101 -18.06 13.01 -8.33
CA CYS A 101 -18.15 12.65 -9.73
C CYS A 101 -18.78 13.80 -10.50
N ASN A 102 -18.05 14.32 -11.47
CA ASN A 102 -18.55 15.32 -12.41
C ASN A 102 -18.43 14.76 -13.83
N ASP A 103 -19.57 14.45 -14.45
CA ASP A 103 -19.66 13.72 -15.72
C ASP A 103 -18.92 12.37 -15.65
N ASN A 104 -17.74 12.28 -16.28
CA ASN A 104 -16.91 11.08 -16.29
C ASN A 104 -15.57 11.26 -15.55
N VAL A 105 -15.43 12.32 -14.76
CA VAL A 105 -14.26 12.62 -13.95
C VAL A 105 -14.57 12.37 -12.48
N LEU A 106 -13.79 11.49 -11.86
CA LEU A 106 -13.85 11.22 -10.43
C LEU A 106 -12.73 11.97 -9.70
N CYS A 107 -13.06 12.63 -8.57
CA CYS A 107 -12.09 13.17 -7.64
C CYS A 107 -12.26 12.46 -6.30
N ILE A 108 -11.24 11.71 -5.87
CA ILE A 108 -11.34 10.81 -4.72
C ILE A 108 -10.12 10.98 -3.82
N GLY A 109 -10.36 11.11 -2.51
CA GLY A 109 -9.32 11.17 -1.49
C GLY A 109 -8.47 9.89 -1.45
N SER A 110 -7.16 10.06 -1.21
CA SER A 110 -6.18 8.98 -1.27
C SER A 110 -6.41 7.85 -0.26
N GLY A 111 -7.16 8.12 0.81
CA GLY A 111 -7.46 7.17 1.89
C GLY A 111 -8.59 6.20 1.58
N TYR A 112 -9.46 6.47 0.62
CA TYR A 112 -10.50 5.52 0.23
C TYR A 112 -9.90 4.19 -0.22
N MET A 113 -10.58 3.09 0.11
CA MET A 113 -10.19 1.78 -0.40
C MET A 113 -10.39 1.75 -1.91
N LEU A 114 -9.52 1.06 -2.60
CA LEU A 114 -9.61 0.92 -4.06
C LEU A 114 -10.92 0.23 -4.50
N LYS A 115 -11.43 -0.65 -3.64
CA LYS A 115 -12.76 -1.25 -3.78
C LYS A 115 -13.86 -0.19 -3.80
N ASP A 116 -13.84 0.75 -2.83
CA ASP A 116 -14.88 1.79 -2.71
C ASP A 116 -14.86 2.71 -3.94
N ALA A 117 -13.67 3.05 -4.45
CA ALA A 117 -13.53 3.82 -5.70
C ALA A 117 -14.08 3.07 -6.92
N SER A 118 -13.87 1.75 -7.01
CA SER A 118 -14.41 0.90 -8.07
C SER A 118 -15.95 0.80 -8.00
N GLU A 119 -16.49 0.64 -6.80
CA GLU A 119 -17.95 0.60 -6.57
C GLU A 119 -18.60 1.97 -6.90
N PHE A 120 -17.96 3.06 -6.48
CA PHE A 120 -18.43 4.42 -6.78
C PHE A 120 -18.44 4.70 -8.30
N ALA A 121 -17.41 4.24 -9.03
CA ALA A 121 -17.39 4.34 -10.49
C ALA A 121 -18.58 3.57 -11.12
N TRP A 122 -18.82 2.35 -10.69
CA TRP A 122 -19.95 1.55 -11.14
C TRP A 122 -21.29 2.23 -10.84
N GLU A 123 -21.50 2.76 -9.63
CA GLU A 123 -22.73 3.48 -9.24
C GLU A 123 -23.02 4.69 -10.13
N ASN A 124 -21.96 5.32 -10.66
CA ASN A 124 -22.05 6.42 -11.62
C ASN A 124 -22.10 5.99 -13.09
N GLY A 125 -22.12 4.68 -13.39
CA GLY A 125 -22.16 4.16 -14.76
C GLY A 125 -20.85 4.37 -15.53
N LEU A 126 -19.72 4.33 -14.82
CA LEU A 126 -18.39 4.56 -15.36
C LEU A 126 -17.54 3.29 -15.33
N SER A 127 -17.04 2.90 -16.50
CA SER A 127 -16.16 1.75 -16.73
C SER A 127 -14.69 2.16 -16.75
N GLY A 128 -13.81 1.26 -16.33
CA GLY A 128 -12.36 1.42 -16.32
C GLY A 128 -11.70 1.09 -14.99
N LEU A 129 -12.49 0.97 -13.90
CA LEU A 129 -12.00 0.60 -12.56
C LEU A 129 -12.40 -0.82 -12.11
N GLU A 130 -12.94 -1.64 -12.97
CA GLU A 130 -13.39 -3.01 -12.63
C GLU A 130 -12.22 -3.87 -12.14
N PHE A 131 -11.02 -3.69 -12.71
CA PHE A 131 -9.80 -4.40 -12.30
C PHE A 131 -9.43 -4.18 -10.83
N ALA A 132 -9.85 -3.05 -10.28
CA ALA A 132 -9.48 -2.57 -8.96
C ALA A 132 -10.31 -3.18 -7.82
N ILE A 133 -11.50 -3.74 -8.12
CA ILE A 133 -12.50 -4.19 -7.14
C ILE A 133 -11.94 -5.12 -6.06
N GLY A 134 -11.01 -5.98 -6.41
CA GLY A 134 -10.44 -6.95 -5.48
C GLY A 134 -9.04 -6.59 -4.95
N ILE A 135 -8.42 -5.50 -5.38
CA ILE A 135 -7.08 -5.13 -4.93
C ILE A 135 -7.16 -4.52 -3.52
N PRO A 136 -6.53 -5.13 -2.49
CA PRO A 136 -6.50 -4.53 -1.17
C PRO A 136 -5.55 -3.36 -1.15
N GLY A 137 -6.03 -2.20 -0.73
CA GLY A 137 -5.19 -1.01 -0.66
C GLY A 137 -6.02 0.27 -0.70
N THR A 138 -5.40 1.37 -0.26
CA THR A 138 -5.96 2.70 -0.47
C THR A 138 -5.68 3.18 -1.88
N LEU A 139 -6.51 4.09 -2.38
CA LEU A 139 -6.36 4.68 -3.71
C LEU A 139 -4.98 5.35 -3.88
N GLY A 140 -4.52 6.13 -2.88
CA GLY A 140 -3.18 6.71 -2.92
C GLY A 140 -2.06 5.67 -2.96
N GLY A 141 -2.20 4.57 -2.20
CA GLY A 141 -1.26 3.44 -2.27
C GLY A 141 -1.28 2.74 -3.63
N ALA A 142 -2.44 2.66 -4.28
CA ALA A 142 -2.59 2.11 -5.62
C ALA A 142 -1.91 2.98 -6.69
N VAL A 143 -2.06 4.30 -6.61
CA VAL A 143 -1.35 5.24 -7.48
C VAL A 143 0.16 5.18 -7.25
N PHE A 144 0.59 5.18 -5.98
CA PHE A 144 2.00 5.07 -5.62
C PHE A 144 2.67 3.85 -6.30
N MET A 145 1.97 2.70 -6.31
CA MET A 145 2.47 1.44 -6.87
C MET A 145 2.09 1.22 -8.34
N ASN A 146 1.40 2.13 -9.00
CA ASN A 146 0.71 1.86 -10.27
C ASN A 146 0.04 0.47 -10.22
N ALA A 147 -0.84 0.28 -9.23
CA ALA A 147 -1.44 -1.02 -8.98
C ALA A 147 -2.26 -1.50 -10.18
N GLY A 148 -2.11 -2.76 -10.52
CA GLY A 148 -2.81 -3.37 -11.64
C GLY A 148 -3.12 -4.84 -11.43
N ALA A 149 -4.18 -5.30 -12.07
CA ALA A 149 -4.62 -6.68 -12.13
C ALA A 149 -5.46 -6.89 -13.40
N TYR A 150 -5.45 -8.11 -13.96
CA TYR A 150 -6.36 -8.52 -15.05
C TYR A 150 -6.38 -7.53 -16.24
N ASP A 151 -5.20 -7.13 -16.71
CA ASP A 151 -4.98 -6.23 -17.85
C ASP A 151 -5.38 -4.75 -17.62
N GLY A 152 -5.80 -4.38 -16.40
CA GLY A 152 -6.01 -2.99 -15.99
C GLY A 152 -4.95 -2.53 -14.98
N GLU A 153 -4.61 -1.23 -15.01
CA GLU A 153 -3.73 -0.59 -14.02
C GLU A 153 -4.06 0.90 -13.84
N MET A 154 -3.57 1.52 -12.76
CA MET A 154 -3.91 2.90 -12.41
C MET A 154 -3.52 3.90 -13.50
N SER A 155 -2.41 3.69 -14.21
CA SER A 155 -1.96 4.55 -15.33
C SER A 155 -2.97 4.69 -16.46
N HIS A 156 -3.91 3.75 -16.59
CA HIS A 156 -4.95 3.80 -17.64
C HIS A 156 -6.08 4.77 -17.34
N VAL A 157 -6.25 5.16 -16.08
CA VAL A 157 -7.42 5.93 -15.63
C VAL A 157 -7.06 7.22 -14.88
N VAL A 158 -5.90 7.30 -14.24
CA VAL A 158 -5.45 8.49 -13.50
C VAL A 158 -5.07 9.59 -14.48
N THR A 159 -5.67 10.78 -14.31
CA THR A 159 -5.40 11.96 -15.14
C THR A 159 -4.64 13.04 -14.39
N SER A 160 -4.84 13.18 -13.08
CA SER A 160 -3.98 14.01 -12.23
C SER A 160 -4.00 13.56 -10.77
N VAL A 161 -3.04 14.06 -9.99
CA VAL A 161 -2.89 13.78 -8.56
C VAL A 161 -2.55 15.07 -7.84
N LEU A 162 -3.25 15.35 -6.73
CA LEU A 162 -2.83 16.36 -5.78
C LEU A 162 -1.97 15.70 -4.71
N ALA A 163 -0.73 16.16 -4.58
CA ALA A 163 0.23 15.68 -3.60
C ALA A 163 0.76 16.81 -2.72
N VAL A 164 1.30 16.47 -1.57
CA VAL A 164 1.87 17.42 -0.62
C VAL A 164 3.36 17.12 -0.46
N ASP A 165 4.21 18.14 -0.62
CA ASP A 165 5.64 18.06 -0.34
C ASP A 165 5.94 18.20 1.17
N PHE A 166 7.20 18.02 1.55
CA PHE A 166 7.59 18.12 2.96
C PHE A 166 7.66 19.56 3.51
N GLU A 167 7.62 20.58 2.66
CA GLU A 167 7.41 21.97 3.07
C GLU A 167 5.94 22.29 3.32
N GLY A 168 5.03 21.36 2.99
CA GLY A 168 3.58 21.48 3.14
C GLY A 168 2.91 22.18 1.95
N ASN A 169 3.57 22.29 0.80
CA ASN A 169 2.96 22.84 -0.40
C ASN A 169 2.15 21.76 -1.13
N ILE A 170 0.98 22.14 -1.60
CA ILE A 170 0.15 21.27 -2.44
C ILE A 170 0.58 21.47 -3.90
N LYS A 171 0.84 20.38 -4.60
CA LYS A 171 1.22 20.33 -6.00
C LYS A 171 0.28 19.44 -6.79
N GLU A 172 0.01 19.81 -8.03
CA GLU A 172 -0.74 18.99 -8.97
C GLU A 172 0.23 18.35 -9.99
N TYR A 173 0.07 17.06 -10.20
CA TYR A 173 0.78 16.27 -11.20
C TYR A 173 -0.23 15.78 -12.22
N ASP A 174 -0.11 16.20 -13.47
CA ASP A 174 -0.84 15.59 -14.58
C ASP A 174 -0.27 14.19 -14.94
N ALA A 175 -1.01 13.41 -15.69
CA ALA A 175 -0.65 12.03 -16.05
C ALA A 175 0.74 11.91 -16.69
N SER A 176 1.20 12.90 -17.43
CA SER A 176 2.49 12.88 -18.13
C SER A 176 3.69 13.02 -17.18
N HIS A 177 3.47 13.52 -15.97
CA HIS A 177 4.48 13.72 -14.93
C HIS A 177 4.44 12.66 -13.82
N LEU A 178 3.54 11.68 -13.90
CA LEU A 178 3.40 10.63 -12.89
C LEU A 178 4.43 9.48 -13.05
N ASP A 179 5.15 9.42 -14.15
CA ASP A 179 6.20 8.43 -14.46
C ASP A 179 5.80 7.00 -14.12
N PHE A 180 4.60 6.60 -14.54
CA PHE A 180 4.06 5.28 -14.25
C PHE A 180 4.83 4.17 -14.97
N GLY A 181 5.26 3.20 -14.18
CA GLY A 181 5.92 1.99 -14.64
C GLY A 181 5.43 0.76 -13.87
N TYR A 182 6.05 -0.39 -14.11
CA TYR A 182 5.73 -1.61 -13.36
C TYR A 182 6.04 -1.44 -11.87
N ARG A 183 4.99 -1.35 -11.05
CA ARG A 183 5.08 -1.10 -9.59
C ARG A 183 5.82 0.20 -9.25
N HIS A 184 5.66 1.22 -10.08
CA HIS A 184 6.35 2.49 -9.96
C HIS A 184 5.47 3.68 -10.30
N SER A 185 5.72 4.80 -9.64
CA SER A 185 5.27 6.16 -9.97
C SER A 185 6.31 7.17 -9.48
N VAL A 186 6.24 8.42 -9.93
CA VAL A 186 7.14 9.52 -9.53
C VAL A 186 7.26 9.69 -8.01
N PHE A 187 6.24 9.29 -7.26
CA PHE A 187 6.22 9.38 -5.79
C PHE A 187 7.21 8.44 -5.09
N HIS A 188 7.80 7.47 -5.80
CA HIS A 188 8.93 6.69 -5.29
C HIS A 188 10.21 7.53 -5.20
N ASP A 189 10.36 8.53 -6.07
CA ASP A 189 11.59 9.30 -6.24
C ASP A 189 11.53 10.65 -5.53
N ASN A 190 10.39 11.35 -5.63
CA ASN A 190 10.20 12.66 -5.00
C ASN A 190 9.72 12.58 -3.54
N HIS A 191 9.24 11.41 -3.10
CA HIS A 191 8.74 11.14 -1.74
C HIS A 191 7.55 12.00 -1.29
N GLU A 192 6.88 12.72 -2.20
CA GLU A 192 5.70 13.49 -1.87
C GLU A 192 4.50 12.61 -1.55
N VAL A 193 3.54 13.14 -0.80
CA VAL A 193 2.43 12.37 -0.25
C VAL A 193 1.15 12.63 -1.02
N ILE A 194 0.61 11.58 -1.62
CA ILE A 194 -0.64 11.63 -2.39
C ILE A 194 -1.82 11.94 -1.46
N GLY A 195 -2.54 13.02 -1.75
CA GLY A 195 -3.71 13.44 -0.99
C GLY A 195 -5.04 13.19 -1.71
N GLU A 196 -5.11 13.50 -3.00
CA GLU A 196 -6.30 13.30 -3.83
C GLU A 196 -5.92 12.78 -5.20
N VAL A 197 -6.79 11.98 -5.81
CA VAL A 197 -6.58 11.36 -7.12
C VAL A 197 -7.74 11.71 -8.03
N ILE A 198 -7.41 12.24 -9.21
CA ILE A 198 -8.36 12.56 -10.26
C ILE A 198 -8.25 11.50 -11.37
N MET A 199 -9.37 10.93 -11.73
CA MET A 199 -9.46 9.86 -12.73
C MET A 199 -10.50 10.21 -13.79
N THR A 200 -10.22 9.93 -15.06
CA THR A 200 -11.19 10.05 -16.14
C THR A 200 -11.56 8.67 -16.64
N LEU A 201 -12.83 8.31 -16.53
CA LEU A 201 -13.36 7.01 -16.89
C LEU A 201 -14.25 7.09 -18.14
N GLN A 202 -14.73 5.95 -18.62
CA GLN A 202 -15.60 5.90 -19.78
C GLN A 202 -17.05 5.57 -19.37
N PRO A 203 -18.05 6.26 -19.89
CA PRO A 203 -19.45 5.85 -19.69
C PRO A 203 -19.65 4.39 -20.14
N GLY A 204 -20.36 3.59 -19.35
CA GLY A 204 -20.59 2.17 -19.60
C GLY A 204 -21.93 1.69 -19.10
N ASP A 205 -22.31 0.50 -19.53
CA ASP A 205 -23.52 -0.18 -19.04
C ASP A 205 -23.29 -0.74 -17.64
N LYS A 206 -24.12 -0.35 -16.67
CA LYS A 206 -23.95 -0.74 -15.25
C LYS A 206 -24.00 -2.24 -15.02
N ASP A 207 -24.83 -2.96 -15.77
CA ASP A 207 -24.95 -4.40 -15.61
C ASP A 207 -23.69 -5.11 -16.15
N ALA A 208 -23.15 -4.63 -17.26
CA ALA A 208 -21.88 -5.13 -17.81
C ALA A 208 -20.69 -4.83 -16.88
N ILE A 209 -20.59 -3.62 -16.32
CA ILE A 209 -19.56 -3.23 -15.35
C ILE A 209 -19.65 -4.16 -14.13
N LYS A 210 -20.86 -4.32 -13.56
CA LYS A 210 -21.07 -5.17 -12.39
C LYS A 210 -20.72 -6.63 -12.66
N ALA A 211 -21.15 -7.17 -13.79
CA ALA A 211 -20.82 -8.53 -14.20
C ALA A 211 -19.30 -8.74 -14.29
N ARG A 212 -18.56 -7.74 -14.81
CA ARG A 212 -17.09 -7.79 -14.86
C ARG A 212 -16.44 -7.73 -13.48
N MET A 213 -16.93 -6.86 -12.60
CA MET A 213 -16.47 -6.79 -11.20
C MET A 213 -16.68 -8.11 -10.47
N ASP A 214 -17.84 -8.73 -10.62
CA ASP A 214 -18.17 -10.03 -10.00
C ASP A 214 -17.28 -11.16 -10.53
N GLU A 215 -17.06 -11.21 -11.84
CA GLU A 215 -16.12 -12.15 -12.47
C GLU A 215 -14.70 -12.02 -11.90
N LEU A 216 -14.21 -10.80 -11.75
CA LEU A 216 -12.84 -10.53 -11.24
C LEU A 216 -12.75 -10.86 -9.76
N THR A 217 -13.78 -10.61 -8.99
CA THR A 217 -13.88 -10.98 -7.57
C THR A 217 -13.82 -12.49 -7.41
N GLU A 218 -14.65 -13.25 -8.15
CA GLU A 218 -14.66 -14.72 -8.12
C GLU A 218 -13.30 -15.31 -8.52
N LYS A 219 -12.69 -14.79 -9.57
CA LYS A 219 -11.33 -15.20 -10.01
C LYS A 219 -10.29 -14.99 -8.92
N ARG A 220 -10.41 -13.92 -8.14
CA ARG A 220 -9.49 -13.61 -7.05
C ARG A 220 -9.74 -14.51 -5.85
N GLU A 221 -10.96 -14.64 -5.41
CA GLU A 221 -11.37 -15.48 -4.28
C GLU A 221 -11.02 -16.96 -4.50
N SER A 222 -11.21 -17.45 -5.72
CA SER A 222 -10.86 -18.85 -6.06
C SER A 222 -9.36 -19.12 -6.03
N LYS A 223 -8.50 -18.13 -6.32
CA LYS A 223 -7.05 -18.33 -6.52
C LYS A 223 -6.18 -17.82 -5.36
N GLN A 224 -6.60 -16.81 -4.62
CA GLN A 224 -5.78 -16.16 -3.60
C GLN A 224 -6.18 -16.58 -2.18
N PRO A 225 -5.24 -16.66 -1.23
CA PRO A 225 -5.47 -17.07 0.16
C PRO A 225 -6.00 -15.91 1.00
N LEU A 226 -7.18 -15.38 0.65
CA LEU A 226 -7.76 -14.18 1.26
C LEU A 226 -8.18 -14.38 2.73
N GLU A 227 -8.32 -15.63 3.16
CA GLU A 227 -8.59 -16.05 4.54
C GLU A 227 -7.41 -15.84 5.49
N TYR A 228 -6.21 -15.65 4.96
CA TYR A 228 -5.00 -15.43 5.74
C TYR A 228 -4.46 -14.01 5.62
N ALA A 229 -3.84 -13.52 6.68
CA ALA A 229 -3.10 -12.25 6.64
C ALA A 229 -1.87 -12.38 5.73
N SER A 230 -1.67 -11.41 4.84
CA SER A 230 -0.55 -11.35 3.90
C SER A 230 -0.33 -9.92 3.39
N ALA A 231 0.77 -9.69 2.69
CA ALA A 231 1.05 -8.45 1.94
C ALA A 231 0.92 -8.66 0.41
N GLY A 232 -0.02 -9.49 -0.03
CA GLY A 232 -0.20 -9.80 -1.45
C GLY A 232 0.87 -10.72 -2.02
N SER A 233 1.18 -10.58 -3.31
CA SER A 233 2.25 -11.32 -3.96
C SER A 233 3.60 -10.94 -3.36
N THR A 234 4.34 -11.93 -2.86
CA THR A 234 5.60 -11.70 -2.16
C THR A 234 6.74 -11.30 -3.10
N PHE A 235 6.71 -11.78 -4.34
CA PHE A 235 7.77 -11.56 -5.32
C PHE A 235 7.25 -10.91 -6.60
N LYS A 236 8.08 -10.03 -7.18
CA LYS A 236 7.87 -9.48 -8.51
C LYS A 236 7.84 -10.59 -9.56
N ARG A 237 7.22 -10.31 -10.69
CA ARG A 237 7.25 -11.21 -11.85
C ARG A 237 8.64 -11.18 -12.49
N PRO A 238 9.40 -12.31 -12.51
CA PRO A 238 10.67 -12.35 -13.19
C PRO A 238 10.48 -12.28 -14.72
N PRO A 239 11.42 -11.69 -15.47
CA PRO A 239 11.35 -11.68 -16.92
C PRO A 239 11.17 -13.07 -17.52
N GLY A 240 10.09 -13.26 -18.30
CA GLY A 240 9.78 -14.53 -18.97
C GLY A 240 9.17 -15.62 -18.07
N TYR A 241 8.96 -15.36 -16.76
CA TYR A 241 8.45 -16.35 -15.82
C TYR A 241 7.32 -15.78 -14.95
N PHE A 242 6.69 -16.66 -14.17
CA PHE A 242 5.79 -16.32 -13.09
C PHE A 242 6.37 -16.82 -11.76
N ALA A 243 6.58 -15.94 -10.79
CA ALA A 243 7.17 -16.30 -9.51
C ALA A 243 6.42 -17.45 -8.81
N GLY A 244 5.07 -17.36 -8.74
CA GLY A 244 4.25 -18.41 -8.16
C GLY A 244 4.42 -19.77 -8.83
N THR A 245 4.55 -19.82 -10.16
CA THR A 245 4.78 -21.07 -10.90
C THR A 245 6.15 -21.67 -10.57
N LEU A 246 7.21 -20.85 -10.53
CA LEU A 246 8.55 -21.34 -10.16
C LEU A 246 8.57 -21.90 -8.73
N ILE A 247 7.95 -21.20 -7.77
CA ILE A 247 7.87 -21.63 -6.37
C ILE A 247 7.07 -22.96 -6.24
N GLU A 248 5.98 -23.10 -6.99
CA GLU A 248 5.18 -24.34 -7.02
C GLU A 248 5.94 -25.50 -7.64
N GLN A 249 6.61 -25.27 -8.78
CA GLN A 249 7.45 -26.29 -9.44
C GLN A 249 8.64 -26.73 -8.57
N THR A 250 9.14 -25.84 -7.69
CA THR A 250 10.15 -26.16 -6.70
C THR A 250 9.60 -26.97 -5.51
N GLY A 251 8.26 -27.17 -5.44
CA GLY A 251 7.62 -27.95 -4.37
C GLY A 251 7.53 -27.21 -3.05
N LEU A 252 7.50 -25.87 -3.05
CA LEU A 252 7.61 -25.06 -1.83
C LEU A 252 6.26 -24.67 -1.21
N LYS A 253 5.10 -25.05 -1.78
CA LYS A 253 3.80 -24.86 -1.12
C LYS A 253 3.80 -25.50 0.26
N GLY A 254 3.38 -24.73 1.28
CA GLY A 254 3.35 -25.17 2.68
C GLY A 254 4.70 -25.10 3.41
N LEU A 255 5.81 -24.70 2.74
CA LEU A 255 7.07 -24.45 3.44
C LEU A 255 6.86 -23.34 4.47
N SER A 256 7.32 -23.58 5.71
CA SER A 256 7.12 -22.66 6.83
C SER A 256 8.43 -22.35 7.55
N VAL A 257 8.49 -21.14 8.11
CA VAL A 257 9.47 -20.69 9.11
C VAL A 257 8.67 -19.99 10.20
N GLY A 258 8.68 -20.52 11.40
CA GLY A 258 7.72 -20.08 12.43
C GLY A 258 6.28 -20.17 11.91
N ASP A 259 5.49 -19.10 12.11
CA ASP A 259 4.12 -18.99 11.60
C ASP A 259 4.03 -18.31 10.21
N ALA A 260 5.16 -18.00 9.56
CA ALA A 260 5.18 -17.58 8.16
C ALA A 260 5.18 -18.83 7.25
N GLN A 261 4.31 -18.87 6.24
CA GLN A 261 4.15 -20.02 5.35
C GLN A 261 3.94 -19.61 3.89
N VAL A 262 4.54 -20.35 2.95
CA VAL A 262 4.16 -20.31 1.54
C VAL A 262 2.76 -20.90 1.39
N SER A 263 1.81 -20.11 0.88
CA SER A 263 0.41 -20.54 0.79
C SER A 263 0.24 -21.82 -0.03
N HIS A 264 -0.57 -22.73 0.46
CA HIS A 264 -1.00 -23.92 -0.29
C HIS A 264 -1.87 -23.55 -1.50
N LYS A 265 -2.67 -22.48 -1.40
CA LYS A 265 -3.59 -22.05 -2.44
C LYS A 265 -2.86 -21.34 -3.59
N HIS A 266 -1.94 -20.41 -3.27
CA HIS A 266 -1.18 -19.66 -4.25
C HIS A 266 0.28 -19.49 -3.82
N ALA A 267 1.19 -20.20 -4.49
CA ALA A 267 2.60 -20.25 -4.11
C ALA A 267 3.35 -18.90 -4.15
N GLY A 268 2.83 -17.90 -4.84
CA GLY A 268 3.37 -16.53 -4.84
C GLY A 268 3.10 -15.72 -3.57
N PHE A 269 2.29 -16.27 -2.64
CA PHE A 269 1.93 -15.61 -1.39
C PHE A 269 2.63 -16.24 -0.20
N VAL A 270 3.27 -15.42 0.62
CA VAL A 270 3.63 -15.77 1.99
C VAL A 270 2.50 -15.28 2.89
N ILE A 271 1.98 -16.16 3.73
CA ILE A 271 0.88 -15.89 4.65
C ILE A 271 1.35 -15.97 6.10
N ASN A 272 0.67 -15.25 6.96
CA ASN A 272 0.80 -15.36 8.41
C ASN A 272 -0.30 -16.32 8.91
N THR A 273 0.10 -17.48 9.44
CA THR A 273 -0.83 -18.52 9.92
C THR A 273 -1.24 -18.32 11.37
N GLY A 274 -0.67 -17.33 12.08
CA GLY A 274 -0.97 -17.05 13.47
C GLY A 274 -0.22 -15.82 13.98
N ASN A 275 0.95 -16.04 14.56
CA ASN A 275 1.76 -15.01 15.21
C ASN A 275 3.16 -14.90 14.57
N ALA A 276 3.23 -14.91 13.23
CA ALA A 276 4.49 -14.78 12.52
C ALA A 276 5.18 -13.45 12.86
N LYS A 277 6.49 -13.51 13.02
CA LYS A 277 7.36 -12.34 13.15
C LYS A 277 7.89 -11.92 11.79
N ALA A 278 8.30 -10.67 11.68
CA ALA A 278 8.94 -10.19 10.45
C ALA A 278 10.18 -11.01 10.11
N LYS A 279 10.95 -11.41 11.12
CA LYS A 279 12.11 -12.30 10.95
C LYS A 279 11.73 -13.63 10.29
N ASP A 280 10.61 -14.25 10.67
CA ASP A 280 10.16 -15.53 10.08
C ASP A 280 9.88 -15.37 8.59
N VAL A 281 9.19 -14.28 8.22
CA VAL A 281 8.91 -13.96 6.80
C VAL A 281 10.19 -13.71 6.02
N LEU A 282 11.14 -12.94 6.57
CA LEU A 282 12.42 -12.65 5.92
C LEU A 282 13.26 -13.90 5.71
N ASP A 283 13.30 -14.79 6.69
CA ASP A 283 14.05 -16.06 6.60
C ASP A 283 13.36 -17.00 5.59
N LEU A 284 12.02 -17.05 5.55
CA LEU A 284 11.26 -17.82 4.57
C LEU A 284 11.50 -17.29 3.14
N ILE A 285 11.49 -15.96 2.94
CA ILE A 285 11.80 -15.34 1.63
C ILE A 285 13.17 -15.76 1.13
N LYS A 286 14.21 -15.70 1.99
CA LYS A 286 15.57 -16.12 1.63
C LYS A 286 15.64 -17.60 1.24
N GLU A 287 14.94 -18.46 1.98
CA GLU A 287 14.91 -19.88 1.69
C GLU A 287 14.21 -20.19 0.36
N VAL A 288 13.08 -19.51 0.07
CA VAL A 288 12.39 -19.60 -1.23
C VAL A 288 13.30 -19.13 -2.36
N GLN A 289 13.93 -17.96 -2.22
CA GLN A 289 14.86 -17.40 -3.21
C GLN A 289 15.99 -18.40 -3.53
N LYS A 290 16.61 -18.94 -2.47
CA LYS A 290 17.71 -19.92 -2.60
C LYS A 290 17.27 -21.15 -3.38
N ARG A 291 16.17 -21.81 -2.97
CA ARG A 291 15.71 -23.06 -3.60
C ARG A 291 15.26 -22.87 -5.04
N VAL A 292 14.56 -21.75 -5.33
CA VAL A 292 14.16 -21.44 -6.71
C VAL A 292 15.40 -21.18 -7.57
N TYR A 293 16.39 -20.45 -7.07
CA TYR A 293 17.63 -20.22 -7.79
C TYR A 293 18.42 -21.54 -8.04
N ASP A 294 18.55 -22.37 -7.01
CA ASP A 294 19.26 -23.65 -7.11
C ASP A 294 18.63 -24.59 -8.17
N GLN A 295 17.30 -24.54 -8.34
CA GLN A 295 16.59 -25.43 -9.28
C GLN A 295 16.41 -24.84 -10.68
N HIS A 296 16.17 -23.53 -10.79
CA HIS A 296 15.76 -22.88 -12.05
C HIS A 296 16.76 -21.83 -12.56
N GLY A 297 17.77 -21.43 -11.77
CA GLY A 297 18.71 -20.35 -12.12
C GLY A 297 18.07 -18.96 -12.16
N VAL A 298 16.87 -18.79 -11.60
CA VAL A 298 16.11 -17.52 -11.64
C VAL A 298 16.14 -16.85 -10.27
N HIS A 299 16.59 -15.60 -10.24
CA HIS A 299 16.51 -14.78 -9.02
C HIS A 299 15.10 -14.20 -8.84
N LEU A 300 14.52 -14.43 -7.67
CA LEU A 300 13.26 -13.81 -7.26
C LEU A 300 13.54 -12.52 -6.49
N GLU A 301 12.94 -11.41 -6.94
CA GLU A 301 12.98 -10.14 -6.21
C GLU A 301 11.71 -9.96 -5.38
N PRO A 302 11.78 -9.57 -4.09
CA PRO A 302 10.60 -9.25 -3.32
C PRO A 302 9.83 -8.07 -3.92
N GLU A 303 8.50 -8.18 -3.99
CA GLU A 303 7.59 -7.07 -4.29
C GLU A 303 7.15 -6.38 -3.01
N VAL A 304 7.03 -7.14 -1.92
CA VAL A 304 6.70 -6.61 -0.59
C VAL A 304 7.83 -5.70 -0.11
N ARG A 305 7.50 -4.48 0.27
CA ARG A 305 8.45 -3.48 0.77
C ARG A 305 8.76 -3.75 2.25
N MET A 306 10.02 -3.95 2.56
CA MET A 306 10.50 -4.19 3.92
C MET A 306 10.92 -2.86 4.54
N ILE A 307 10.28 -2.48 5.65
CA ILE A 307 10.50 -1.20 6.32
C ILE A 307 10.68 -1.40 7.83
N GLY A 308 11.29 -0.40 8.48
CA GLY A 308 11.56 -0.46 9.91
C GLY A 308 12.91 -1.13 10.22
N GLU A 309 13.15 -1.33 11.52
CA GLU A 309 14.39 -1.90 12.05
C GLU A 309 14.15 -3.19 12.85
N ASP A 310 15.23 -3.98 13.04
CA ASP A 310 15.19 -5.26 13.78
C ASP A 310 15.22 -5.05 15.28
#